data_556b5a4dff8fb33bf6885a35e68d5e8f
#
_entry.id   556b5a4dff8fb33bf6885a35e68d5e8f
#
_cell.length_a   1.000
_cell.length_b   1.000
_cell.length_c   1.000
_cell.angle_alpha   90.00
_cell.angle_beta   90.00
_cell.angle_gamma   90.00
#
_symmetry.space_group_name_H-M   'P 1'
#
loop_
_entity.id
_entity.type
_entity.pdbx_description
1 polymer ?
#
loop_
_entity_poly.entity_id
_entity_poly.type
_entity_poly.pdbx_seq_one_letter_code
_entity_poly.pdbx_strand_id
1 'polypeptide(L)'
;MSVKFISWNVNGLRAVAGKGFADIFVELDADFFCLQETKMQAGQLDLEFPGYQSYWNYADKKGYSGTAVYTKHTPLSVRYGMGVDEHDHEGRLITLEYEKFFLVCAYVPNSQDGLKRLDYRMRWEDDLRA
;
A
#
# COMPACT_ATOMS: atom_id res chain seq x y z
N MET A 1 19.52 4.83 16.71
CA MET A 1 18.28 4.04 16.73
C MET A 1 17.93 3.66 15.29
N SER A 2 17.82 2.38 15.04
CA SER A 2 17.50 1.91 13.69
C SER A 2 15.99 1.75 13.52
N VAL A 3 15.51 2.05 12.32
CA VAL A 3 14.12 1.92 11.93
C VAL A 3 14.01 0.85 10.86
N LYS A 4 13.08 -0.09 11.01
CA LYS A 4 12.93 -1.21 10.09
C LYS A 4 11.74 -0.97 9.16
N PHE A 5 12.01 -0.97 7.86
CA PHE A 5 11.01 -0.84 6.81
C PHE A 5 10.89 -2.15 6.05
N ILE A 6 9.67 -2.61 5.84
CA ILE A 6 9.37 -3.79 5.01
C ILE A 6 8.38 -3.35 3.93
N SER A 7 8.62 -3.80 2.71
CA SER A 7 7.69 -3.61 1.60
C SER A 7 7.45 -4.97 0.94
N TRP A 8 6.17 -5.34 0.75
CA TRP A 8 5.82 -6.65 0.24
C TRP A 8 4.62 -6.56 -0.69
N ASN A 9 4.81 -6.94 -1.95
CA ASN A 9 3.69 -7.15 -2.87
C ASN A 9 3.09 -8.51 -2.55
N VAL A 10 1.93 -8.51 -1.92
CA VAL A 10 1.31 -9.76 -1.41
C VAL A 10 0.47 -10.48 -2.45
N ASN A 11 0.19 -9.88 -3.58
CA ASN A 11 -0.61 -10.46 -4.66
C ASN A 11 -1.91 -11.08 -4.12
N GLY A 12 -2.65 -10.28 -3.36
CA GLY A 12 -3.88 -10.71 -2.70
C GLY A 12 -3.67 -11.04 -1.24
N LEU A 13 -3.99 -10.09 -0.36
CA LEU A 13 -3.75 -10.25 1.07
C LEU A 13 -4.56 -11.39 1.69
N ARG A 14 -5.82 -11.60 1.22
CA ARG A 14 -6.65 -12.67 1.76
C ARG A 14 -6.03 -14.05 1.55
N ALA A 15 -5.40 -14.27 0.39
CA ALA A 15 -4.73 -15.53 0.11
C ALA A 15 -3.50 -15.72 1.01
N VAL A 16 -2.69 -14.68 1.18
CA VAL A 16 -1.49 -14.74 2.02
C VAL A 16 -1.85 -14.84 3.50
N ALA A 17 -2.95 -14.22 3.92
CA ALA A 17 -3.43 -14.33 5.30
C ALA A 17 -3.72 -15.78 5.68
N GLY A 18 -4.22 -16.58 4.74
CA GLY A 18 -4.44 -18.01 4.96
C GLY A 18 -3.17 -18.86 4.91
N LYS A 19 -2.02 -18.26 4.58
CA LYS A 19 -0.73 -18.95 4.44
C LYS A 19 0.32 -18.50 5.47
N GLY A 20 -0.11 -17.92 6.58
CA GLY A 20 0.81 -17.56 7.67
C GLY A 20 1.32 -16.12 7.64
N PHE A 21 0.62 -15.21 6.96
CA PHE A 21 1.01 -13.79 6.92
C PHE A 21 1.16 -13.20 8.32
N ALA A 22 0.22 -13.48 9.22
CA ALA A 22 0.23 -12.90 10.57
C ALA A 22 1.49 -13.32 11.34
N ASP A 23 1.91 -14.59 11.23
CA ASP A 23 3.11 -15.08 11.89
C ASP A 23 4.36 -14.39 11.35
N ILE A 24 4.45 -14.23 10.04
CA ILE A 24 5.57 -13.53 9.40
C ILE A 24 5.60 -12.06 9.83
N PHE A 25 4.45 -11.42 9.85
CA PHE A 25 4.32 -10.01 10.25
C PHE A 25 4.85 -9.79 11.67
N VAL A 26 4.43 -10.62 12.61
CA VAL A 26 4.83 -10.51 14.01
C VAL A 26 6.34 -10.79 14.16
N GLU A 27 6.83 -11.81 13.48
CA GLU A 27 8.26 -12.19 13.55
C GLU A 27 9.17 -11.09 13.03
N LEU A 28 8.78 -10.42 11.94
CA LEU A 28 9.60 -9.36 11.36
C LEU A 28 9.63 -8.09 12.22
N ASP A 29 8.60 -7.83 13.00
CA ASP A 29 8.53 -6.72 13.94
C ASP A 29 9.00 -5.39 13.35
N ALA A 30 8.51 -5.05 12.17
CA ALA A 30 8.92 -3.84 11.47
C ALA A 30 8.27 -2.59 12.06
N ASP A 31 8.96 -1.46 11.97
CA ASP A 31 8.37 -0.15 12.31
C ASP A 31 7.33 0.26 11.27
N PHE A 32 7.63 0.00 10.00
CA PHE A 32 6.74 0.28 8.87
C PHE A 32 6.63 -0.95 7.99
N PHE A 33 5.41 -1.40 7.74
CA PHE A 33 5.15 -2.54 6.88
C PHE A 33 4.20 -2.10 5.78
N CYS A 34 4.73 -1.99 4.56
CA CYS A 34 3.99 -1.53 3.38
C CYS A 34 3.56 -2.71 2.53
N LEU A 35 2.30 -2.74 2.15
CA LEU A 35 1.73 -3.81 1.33
C LEU A 35 1.24 -3.24 0.01
N GLN A 36 1.57 -3.91 -1.08
CA GLN A 36 1.05 -3.59 -2.40
C GLN A 36 0.24 -4.76 -2.93
N GLU A 37 -0.72 -4.45 -3.79
CA GLU A 37 -1.60 -5.43 -4.44
C GLU A 37 -2.38 -6.25 -3.40
N THR A 38 -3.02 -5.55 -2.47
CA THR A 38 -3.83 -6.21 -1.43
C THR A 38 -5.06 -6.89 -1.99
N LYS A 39 -5.61 -6.38 -3.08
CA LYS A 39 -6.82 -6.87 -3.76
C LYS A 39 -8.02 -6.96 -2.82
N MET A 40 -8.10 -6.02 -1.87
CA MET A 40 -9.14 -6.01 -0.84
C MET A 40 -10.07 -4.84 -0.98
N GLN A 41 -11.25 -4.99 -0.39
CA GLN A 41 -12.22 -3.91 -0.15
C GLN A 41 -12.46 -3.79 1.35
N ALA A 42 -13.01 -2.66 1.76
CA ALA A 42 -13.29 -2.43 3.17
C ALA A 42 -14.19 -3.55 3.74
N GLY A 43 -13.83 -4.06 4.91
CA GLY A 43 -14.62 -5.05 5.61
C GLY A 43 -14.44 -6.49 5.16
N GLN A 44 -13.59 -6.76 4.18
CA GLN A 44 -13.38 -8.14 3.71
C GLN A 44 -12.50 -8.98 4.62
N LEU A 45 -11.60 -8.36 5.35
CA LEU A 45 -10.68 -9.05 6.25
C LEU A 45 -10.29 -8.10 7.36
N ASP A 46 -10.36 -8.59 8.58
CA ASP A 46 -9.94 -7.81 9.75
C ASP A 46 -8.58 -8.32 10.19
N LEU A 47 -7.54 -7.53 9.92
CA LEU A 47 -6.17 -7.83 10.33
C LEU A 47 -5.65 -6.68 11.17
N GLU A 48 -5.78 -6.82 12.48
CA GLU A 48 -5.25 -5.85 13.44
C GLU A 48 -4.12 -6.49 14.23
N PHE A 49 -3.07 -5.70 14.49
CA PHE A 49 -1.93 -6.15 15.27
C PHE A 49 -1.70 -5.17 16.42
N PRO A 50 -1.50 -5.68 17.65
CA PRO A 50 -1.23 -4.81 18.81
C PRO A 50 -0.02 -3.91 18.56
N GLY A 51 -0.16 -2.63 18.89
CA GLY A 51 0.92 -1.65 18.73
C GLY A 51 1.05 -1.05 17.34
N TYR A 52 0.20 -1.47 16.40
CA TYR A 52 0.21 -0.96 15.03
C TYR A 52 -1.07 -0.20 14.71
N GLN A 53 -0.91 0.86 13.93
CA GLN A 53 -2.00 1.53 13.22
C GLN A 53 -1.94 1.09 11.76
N SER A 54 -3.08 1.01 11.10
CA SER A 54 -3.12 0.63 9.68
C SER A 54 -3.88 1.67 8.86
N TYR A 55 -3.39 1.88 7.64
CA TYR A 55 -3.98 2.80 6.67
C TYR A 55 -4.12 2.07 5.36
N TRP A 56 -5.32 2.15 4.75
CA TRP A 56 -5.69 1.35 3.60
C TRP A 56 -6.18 2.24 2.47
N ASN A 57 -5.71 1.97 1.27
CA ASN A 57 -6.23 2.62 0.06
C ASN A 57 -6.71 1.52 -0.88
N TYR A 58 -8.02 1.46 -1.08
CA TYR A 58 -8.66 0.41 -1.88
C TYR A 58 -8.89 0.90 -3.30
N ALA A 59 -8.78 -0.01 -4.28
CA ALA A 59 -9.24 0.28 -5.63
C ALA A 59 -10.76 0.28 -5.69
N ASP A 60 -11.34 1.07 -6.60
CA ASP A 60 -12.78 1.03 -6.84
C ASP A 60 -13.22 -0.32 -7.40
N LYS A 61 -12.36 -0.94 -8.21
CA LYS A 61 -12.62 -2.25 -8.78
C LYS A 61 -12.30 -3.36 -7.77
N LYS A 62 -13.25 -4.27 -7.54
CA LYS A 62 -13.06 -5.38 -6.60
C LYS A 62 -11.96 -6.33 -7.05
N GLY A 63 -11.20 -6.86 -6.08
CA GLY A 63 -10.17 -7.85 -6.33
C GLY A 63 -8.98 -7.34 -7.14
N TYR A 64 -8.72 -6.03 -7.09
CA TYR A 64 -7.75 -5.37 -7.94
C TYR A 64 -6.92 -4.38 -7.13
N SER A 65 -5.60 -4.31 -7.41
CA SER A 65 -4.68 -3.32 -6.86
C SER A 65 -4.76 -3.19 -5.33
N GLY A 66 -4.69 -1.97 -4.79
CA GLY A 66 -4.80 -1.70 -3.36
C GLY A 66 -3.46 -1.66 -2.65
N THR A 67 -3.33 -0.72 -1.71
CA THR A 67 -2.15 -0.58 -0.86
C THR A 67 -2.55 -0.47 0.60
N ALA A 68 -1.64 -0.83 1.48
CA ALA A 68 -1.84 -0.68 2.92
C ALA A 68 -0.52 -0.41 3.61
N VAL A 69 -0.58 0.31 4.73
CA VAL A 69 0.59 0.56 5.57
C VAL A 69 0.22 0.24 7.02
N TYR A 70 1.04 -0.60 7.66
CA TYR A 70 1.03 -0.79 9.10
C TYR A 70 2.21 -0.04 9.69
N THR A 71 1.98 0.73 10.75
CA THR A 71 3.02 1.52 11.39
C THR A 71 2.89 1.52 12.90
N LYS A 72 4.03 1.47 13.59
CA LYS A 72 4.09 1.65 15.05
C LYS A 72 4.08 3.13 15.44
N HIS A 73 4.24 4.03 14.49
CA HIS A 73 4.41 5.47 14.73
C HIS A 73 3.24 6.24 14.16
N THR A 74 2.62 7.09 15.00
CA THR A 74 1.49 7.91 14.56
C THR A 74 1.96 9.02 13.61
N PRO A 75 1.47 9.06 12.37
CA PRO A 75 1.87 10.12 11.44
C PRO A 75 1.20 11.46 11.79
N LEU A 76 1.81 12.56 11.34
CA LEU A 76 1.23 13.90 11.45
C LEU A 76 0.02 14.03 10.52
N SER A 77 0.10 13.43 9.34
CA SER A 77 -1.01 13.38 8.39
C SER A 77 -0.91 12.15 7.50
N VAL A 78 -2.03 11.78 6.91
CA VAL A 78 -2.13 10.66 5.95
C VAL A 78 -2.77 11.19 4.69
N ARG A 79 -2.16 10.90 3.55
CA ARG A 79 -2.71 11.28 2.25
C ARG A 79 -2.87 10.03 1.38
N TYR A 80 -4.03 9.90 0.76
CA TYR A 80 -4.35 8.81 -0.15
C TYR A 80 -4.36 9.34 -1.57
N GLY A 81 -3.54 8.72 -2.46
CA GLY A 81 -3.48 9.14 -3.84
C GLY A 81 -2.58 10.35 -4.07
N MET A 82 -2.60 10.87 -5.30
CA MET A 82 -1.77 11.98 -5.76
C MET A 82 -2.53 13.31 -5.84
N GLY A 83 -3.85 13.29 -5.67
CA GLY A 83 -4.71 14.42 -5.98
C GLY A 83 -5.03 14.53 -7.47
N VAL A 84 -4.75 13.50 -8.26
CA VAL A 84 -5.04 13.44 -9.70
C VAL A 84 -6.10 12.37 -9.92
N ASP A 85 -7.29 12.79 -10.37
CA ASP A 85 -8.46 11.91 -10.48
C ASP A 85 -8.18 10.67 -11.32
N GLU A 86 -7.46 10.80 -12.43
CA GLU A 86 -7.11 9.67 -13.30
C GLU A 86 -6.41 8.55 -12.54
N HIS A 87 -5.66 8.85 -11.48
CA HIS A 87 -4.83 7.91 -10.75
C HIS A 87 -5.42 7.43 -9.44
N ASP A 88 -6.39 8.15 -8.87
CA ASP A 88 -6.77 7.97 -7.46
C ASP A 88 -7.88 6.94 -7.23
N HIS A 89 -8.27 6.18 -8.28
CA HIS A 89 -9.33 5.17 -8.18
C HIS A 89 -8.81 3.73 -8.07
N GLU A 90 -7.49 3.53 -8.07
CA GLU A 90 -6.90 2.18 -8.06
C GLU A 90 -6.18 1.83 -6.76
N GLY A 91 -6.24 2.70 -5.76
CA GLY A 91 -5.67 2.40 -4.44
C GLY A 91 -4.16 2.16 -4.46
N ARG A 92 -3.40 2.98 -5.20
CA ARG A 92 -1.98 2.73 -5.46
C ARG A 92 -1.01 3.48 -4.58
N LEU A 93 -1.48 4.51 -3.84
CA LEU A 93 -0.56 5.40 -3.14
C LEU A 93 -1.10 5.80 -1.78
N ILE A 94 -0.25 5.62 -0.76
CA ILE A 94 -0.48 6.15 0.60
C ILE A 94 0.77 6.90 1.00
N THR A 95 0.61 8.13 1.50
CA THR A 95 1.71 8.94 2.01
C THR A 95 1.46 9.26 3.47
N LEU A 96 2.40 8.90 4.34
CA LEU A 96 2.39 9.24 5.76
C LEU A 96 3.41 10.35 6.00
N GLU A 97 2.98 11.44 6.61
CA GLU A 97 3.85 12.55 6.95
C GLU A 97 4.35 12.42 8.38
N TYR A 98 5.68 12.49 8.55
CA TYR A 98 6.34 12.56 9.85
C TYR A 98 7.17 13.84 9.95
N GLU A 99 7.61 14.18 11.13
CA GLU A 99 8.34 15.42 11.37
C GLU A 99 9.58 15.57 10.48
N LYS A 100 10.31 14.47 10.25
CA LYS A 100 11.60 14.50 9.55
C LYS A 100 11.59 13.81 8.18
N PHE A 101 10.49 13.15 7.81
CA PHE A 101 10.42 12.43 6.54
C PHE A 101 8.98 12.14 6.15
N PHE A 102 8.81 11.73 4.88
CA PHE A 102 7.56 11.17 4.38
C PHE A 102 7.78 9.70 4.07
N LEU A 103 6.82 8.86 4.47
CA LEU A 103 6.78 7.47 4.04
C LEU A 103 5.78 7.35 2.89
N VAL A 104 6.23 6.83 1.76
CA VAL A 104 5.36 6.63 0.58
C VAL A 104 5.28 5.15 0.28
N CYS A 105 4.05 4.61 0.30
CA CYS A 105 3.76 3.26 -0.14
C CYS A 105 3.10 3.34 -1.51
N ALA A 106 3.77 2.83 -2.53
CA ALA A 106 3.31 2.95 -3.91
C ALA A 106 3.28 1.58 -4.59
N TYR A 107 2.21 1.32 -5.34
CA TYR A 107 2.11 0.18 -6.23
C TYR A 107 2.04 0.69 -7.67
N VAL A 108 3.15 0.56 -8.40
CA VAL A 108 3.28 1.08 -9.77
C VAL A 108 2.35 0.28 -10.71
N PRO A 109 1.59 0.96 -11.59
CA PRO A 109 0.71 0.26 -12.52
C PRO A 109 1.49 -0.73 -13.40
N ASN A 110 0.90 -1.92 -13.61
CA ASN A 110 1.43 -2.90 -14.54
C ASN A 110 1.09 -2.47 -15.96
N SER A 111 2.05 -2.58 -16.88
CA SER A 111 1.82 -2.30 -18.30
C SER A 111 0.97 -3.38 -18.97
N GLN A 112 0.76 -4.52 -18.32
CA GLN A 112 0.02 -5.69 -18.79
C GLN A 112 0.71 -6.37 -19.98
N ASP A 113 0.24 -7.56 -20.35
CA ASP A 113 0.77 -8.29 -21.49
C ASP A 113 0.54 -7.49 -22.78
N GLY A 114 1.59 -7.39 -23.60
CA GLY A 114 1.52 -6.61 -24.83
C GLY A 114 1.56 -5.10 -24.61
N LEU A 115 1.90 -4.65 -23.39
CA LEU A 115 2.04 -3.24 -23.04
C LEU A 115 0.74 -2.44 -23.20
N LYS A 116 -0.41 -3.07 -22.91
CA LYS A 116 -1.73 -2.44 -23.09
C LYS A 116 -1.92 -1.16 -22.31
N ARG A 117 -1.26 -1.02 -21.15
CA ARG A 117 -1.38 0.15 -20.28
C ARG A 117 -0.07 0.93 -20.14
N LEU A 118 0.86 0.74 -21.07
CA LEU A 118 2.15 1.41 -20.98
C LEU A 118 2.01 2.93 -20.90
N ASP A 119 1.19 3.53 -21.76
CA ASP A 119 0.97 4.97 -21.77
C ASP A 119 0.43 5.46 -20.41
N TYR A 120 -0.53 4.73 -19.84
CA TYR A 120 -1.08 5.06 -18.53
C TYR A 120 0.01 4.98 -17.45
N ARG A 121 0.82 3.92 -17.44
CA ARG A 121 1.91 3.77 -16.47
C ARG A 121 2.89 4.92 -16.56
N MET A 122 3.24 5.35 -17.76
CA MET A 122 4.17 6.47 -17.94
C MET A 122 3.59 7.77 -17.40
N ARG A 123 2.30 8.04 -17.64
CA ARG A 123 1.62 9.22 -17.06
C ARG A 123 1.59 9.13 -15.54
N TRP A 124 1.32 7.95 -15.01
CA TRP A 124 1.28 7.73 -13.56
C TRP A 124 2.63 8.03 -12.91
N GLU A 125 3.72 7.54 -13.50
CA GLU A 125 5.06 7.79 -12.99
C GLU A 125 5.45 9.27 -13.08
N ASP A 126 5.10 9.93 -14.18
CA ASP A 126 5.38 11.37 -14.35
C ASP A 126 4.62 12.19 -13.28
N ASP A 127 3.37 11.88 -13.04
CA ASP A 127 2.57 12.59 -12.05
C ASP A 127 3.05 12.31 -10.62
N LEU A 128 3.54 11.10 -10.34
CA LEU A 128 4.12 10.78 -9.05
C LEU A 128 5.36 11.63 -8.74
N ARG A 129 6.16 11.93 -9.75
CA ARG A 129 7.36 12.75 -9.59
C ARG A 129 7.05 14.23 -9.34
N ALA A 130 5.90 14.67 -9.72
CA ALA A 130 5.53 16.09 -9.61
C ALA A 130 5.32 16.56 -8.17
#